data_1b72f8ea2e88dfbaa927ce4166fe0ed9
#
_entry.id   1b72f8ea2e88dfbaa927ce4166fe0ed9
#
_cell.length_a   1.000
_cell.length_b   1.000
_cell.length_c   1.000
_cell.angle_alpha   90.00
_cell.angle_beta   90.00
_cell.angle_gamma   90.00
#
_symmetry.space_group_name_H-M   'P 1'
#
loop_
_entity.id
_entity.type
_entity.pdbx_description
1 polymer ?
#
loop_
_entity_poly.entity_id
_entity_poly.type
_entity_poly.pdbx_seq_one_letter_code
_entity_poly.pdbx_strand_id
1 'polypeptide(L)'
;MGLRALVEAAFEKKRVLTARDFAFAIAPRLNAAGRMDDASLGVALLTETDAERAKTLAQRLNELNAARQQEEGAIYEAASAAIEADDLTDKRGIVLKHADWNPGVVGIAASKLAERYYRPVVL
;
A
#
# COMPACT_ATOMS: atom_id res chain seq x y z
N MET A 1 9.80 -16.60 -13.65
CA MET A 1 10.94 -15.83 -13.07
C MET A 1 10.42 -14.72 -12.14
N GLY A 2 9.56 -13.83 -12.58
CA GLY A 2 9.16 -12.62 -11.86
C GLY A 2 8.55 -12.84 -10.48
N LEU A 3 7.58 -13.73 -10.34
CA LEU A 3 7.00 -14.01 -9.04
C LEU A 3 8.03 -14.52 -8.01
N ARG A 4 8.98 -15.34 -8.46
CA ARG A 4 10.07 -15.81 -7.60
C ARG A 4 10.97 -14.66 -7.15
N ALA A 5 11.34 -13.76 -8.05
CA ALA A 5 12.13 -12.57 -7.71
C ALA A 5 11.39 -11.68 -6.70
N LEU A 6 10.07 -11.51 -6.84
CA LEU A 6 9.26 -10.74 -5.89
C LEU A 6 9.21 -11.39 -4.50
N VAL A 7 9.12 -12.71 -4.44
CA VAL A 7 9.17 -13.46 -3.17
C VAL A 7 10.53 -13.29 -2.49
N GLU A 8 11.62 -13.39 -3.26
CA GLU A 8 12.98 -13.18 -2.75
C GLU A 8 13.20 -11.74 -2.26
N ALA A 9 12.60 -10.75 -2.91
CA ALA A 9 12.62 -9.35 -2.47
C ALA A 9 11.74 -9.09 -1.23
N ALA A 10 10.69 -9.89 -1.04
CA ALA A 10 9.74 -9.71 0.06
C ALA A 10 10.18 -10.41 1.37
N PHE A 11 11.01 -11.44 1.28
CA PHE A 11 11.40 -12.28 2.41
C PHE A 11 12.90 -12.53 2.43
N GLU A 12 13.54 -12.23 3.55
CA GLU A 12 14.98 -12.44 3.75
C GLU A 12 15.41 -13.92 3.72
N LYS A 13 14.52 -14.83 4.04
CA LYS A 13 14.80 -16.27 4.11
C LYS A 13 13.85 -17.07 3.24
N LYS A 14 14.39 -18.10 2.57
CA LYS A 14 13.56 -19.08 1.86
C LYS A 14 12.59 -19.75 2.83
N ARG A 15 11.31 -19.76 2.46
CA ARG A 15 10.22 -20.36 3.26
C ARG A 15 9.15 -20.95 2.34
N VAL A 16 8.36 -21.84 2.89
CA VAL A 16 7.13 -22.29 2.21
C VAL A 16 6.11 -21.17 2.32
N LEU A 17 5.61 -20.72 1.17
CA LEU A 17 4.62 -19.65 1.11
C LEU A 17 3.23 -20.17 1.44
N THR A 18 2.52 -19.41 2.25
CA THR A 18 1.12 -19.62 2.56
C THR A 18 0.24 -18.66 1.77
N ALA A 19 -1.08 -18.92 1.69
CA ALA A 19 -2.03 -17.98 1.12
C ALA A 19 -1.99 -16.61 1.82
N ARG A 20 -1.71 -16.59 3.13
CA ARG A 20 -1.54 -15.36 3.92
C ARG A 20 -0.32 -14.55 3.46
N ASP A 21 0.79 -15.21 3.15
CA ASP A 21 1.99 -14.51 2.63
C ASP A 21 1.70 -13.86 1.28
N PHE A 22 0.94 -14.52 0.42
CA PHE A 22 0.49 -13.92 -0.83
C PHE A 22 -0.39 -12.70 -0.60
N ALA A 23 -1.40 -12.80 0.25
CA ALA A 23 -2.36 -11.73 0.51
C ALA A 23 -1.70 -10.50 1.17
N PHE A 24 -0.76 -10.70 2.10
CA PHE A 24 -0.24 -9.63 2.94
C PHE A 24 1.21 -9.20 2.64
N ALA A 25 1.95 -9.97 1.84
CA ALA A 25 3.30 -9.58 1.42
C ALA A 25 3.43 -9.40 -0.10
N ILE A 26 2.93 -10.33 -0.90
CA ILE A 26 3.12 -10.29 -2.35
C ILE A 26 2.12 -9.34 -3.04
N ALA A 27 0.83 -9.52 -2.81
CA ALA A 27 -0.22 -8.72 -3.43
C ALA A 27 -0.08 -7.20 -3.15
N PRO A 28 0.27 -6.73 -1.93
CA PRO A 28 0.48 -5.31 -1.68
C PRO A 28 1.60 -4.68 -2.52
N ARG A 29 2.67 -5.44 -2.82
CA ARG A 29 3.76 -4.98 -3.69
C ARG A 29 3.33 -4.81 -5.14
N LEU A 30 2.58 -5.76 -5.67
CA LEU A 30 2.00 -5.65 -7.01
C LEU A 30 1.01 -4.48 -7.09
N ASN A 31 0.15 -4.33 -6.09
CA ASN A 31 -0.84 -3.26 -6.04
C ASN A 31 -0.19 -1.87 -5.87
N ALA A 32 0.98 -1.79 -5.24
CA ALA A 32 1.68 -0.52 -5.04
C ALA A 32 2.06 0.15 -6.37
N ALA A 33 2.35 -0.60 -7.42
CA ALA A 33 2.60 -0.06 -8.75
C ALA A 33 1.43 0.83 -9.23
N GLY A 34 0.21 0.31 -9.24
CA GLY A 34 -0.96 1.07 -9.71
C GLY A 34 -1.43 2.19 -8.76
N ARG A 35 -0.89 2.26 -7.55
CA ARG A 35 -1.19 3.34 -6.58
C ARG A 35 -0.19 4.48 -6.62
N MET A 36 1.07 4.18 -6.87
CA MET A 36 2.21 5.11 -6.72
C MET A 36 2.86 5.46 -8.05
N ASP A 37 2.67 4.64 -9.09
CA ASP A 37 3.34 4.77 -10.38
C ASP A 37 2.45 4.15 -11.48
N ASP A 38 2.97 3.25 -12.29
CA ASP A 38 2.29 2.57 -13.40
C ASP A 38 2.01 1.09 -13.07
N ALA A 39 0.75 0.69 -13.12
CA ALA A 39 0.32 -0.70 -12.90
C ALA A 39 0.97 -1.69 -13.88
N SER A 40 1.44 -1.24 -15.04
CA SER A 40 2.13 -2.07 -16.02
C SER A 40 3.41 -2.73 -15.48
N LEU A 41 4.04 -2.14 -14.46
CA LEU A 41 5.21 -2.72 -13.78
C LEU A 41 4.91 -4.10 -13.18
N GLY A 42 3.70 -4.27 -12.61
CA GLY A 42 3.26 -5.57 -12.08
C GLY A 42 3.14 -6.63 -13.18
N VAL A 43 2.57 -6.25 -14.33
CA VAL A 43 2.45 -7.14 -15.49
C VAL A 43 3.83 -7.47 -16.06
N ALA A 44 4.69 -6.45 -16.23
CA ALA A 44 6.05 -6.63 -16.72
C ALA A 44 6.84 -7.62 -15.84
N LEU A 45 6.75 -7.49 -14.52
CA LEU A 45 7.39 -8.45 -13.62
C LEU A 45 6.85 -9.87 -13.81
N LEU A 46 5.53 -10.05 -13.84
CA LEU A 46 4.92 -11.39 -13.87
C LEU A 46 5.18 -12.13 -15.20
N THR A 47 5.39 -11.39 -16.29
CA THR A 47 5.70 -11.94 -17.63
C THR A 47 7.20 -12.01 -17.93
N GLU A 48 8.06 -11.48 -17.04
CA GLU A 48 9.51 -11.44 -17.28
C GLU A 48 10.15 -12.83 -17.25
N THR A 49 10.99 -13.11 -18.21
CA THR A 49 11.72 -14.38 -18.37
C THR A 49 13.22 -14.25 -18.07
N ASP A 50 13.77 -13.05 -18.12
CA ASP A 50 15.14 -12.76 -17.72
C ASP A 50 15.26 -12.58 -16.20
N ALA A 51 16.24 -13.25 -15.60
CA ALA A 51 16.38 -13.29 -14.14
C ALA A 51 16.84 -11.93 -13.55
N GLU A 52 17.77 -11.25 -14.23
CA GLU A 52 18.31 -9.97 -13.72
C GLU A 52 17.28 -8.84 -13.88
N ARG A 53 16.56 -8.82 -14.98
CA ARG A 53 15.44 -7.89 -15.18
C ARG A 53 14.31 -8.16 -14.18
N ALA A 54 13.98 -9.41 -13.91
CA ALA A 54 12.99 -9.78 -12.90
C ALA A 54 13.39 -9.29 -11.50
N LYS A 55 14.66 -9.39 -11.12
CA LYS A 55 15.16 -8.84 -9.85
C LYS A 55 15.02 -7.31 -9.79
N THR A 56 15.39 -6.62 -10.85
CA THR A 56 15.29 -5.15 -10.94
C THR A 56 13.82 -4.69 -10.78
N LEU A 57 12.90 -5.34 -11.48
CA LEU A 57 11.46 -5.05 -11.39
C LEU A 57 10.91 -5.36 -9.99
N ALA A 58 11.30 -6.49 -9.40
CA ALA A 58 10.89 -6.87 -8.05
C ALA A 58 11.39 -5.87 -6.99
N GLN A 59 12.64 -5.41 -7.13
CA GLN A 59 13.20 -4.36 -6.27
C GLN A 59 12.40 -3.07 -6.38
N ARG A 60 12.09 -2.63 -7.61
CA ARG A 60 11.27 -1.43 -7.85
C ARG A 60 9.90 -1.53 -7.20
N LEU A 61 9.21 -2.67 -7.33
CA LEU A 61 7.92 -2.89 -6.68
C LEU A 61 8.03 -2.90 -5.14
N ASN A 62 9.12 -3.42 -4.59
CA ASN A 62 9.37 -3.37 -3.15
C ASN A 62 9.56 -1.93 -2.66
N GLU A 63 10.29 -1.10 -3.39
CA GLU A 63 10.49 0.33 -3.10
C GLU A 63 9.16 1.11 -3.17
N LEU A 64 8.36 0.90 -4.22
CA LEU A 64 7.04 1.50 -4.36
C LEU A 64 6.11 1.12 -3.20
N ASN A 65 6.15 -0.14 -2.76
CA ASN A 65 5.36 -0.57 -1.61
C ASN A 65 5.84 0.07 -0.31
N ALA A 66 7.13 0.24 -0.11
CA ALA A 66 7.68 0.94 1.05
C ALA A 66 7.26 2.42 1.06
N ALA A 67 7.37 3.11 -0.08
CA ALA A 67 6.92 4.49 -0.25
C ALA A 67 5.41 4.63 0.02
N ARG A 68 4.59 3.72 -0.54
CA ARG A 68 3.14 3.69 -0.28
C ARG A 68 2.84 3.53 1.22
N GLN A 69 3.54 2.65 1.94
CA GLN A 69 3.34 2.45 3.37
C GLN A 69 3.70 3.69 4.19
N GLN A 70 4.77 4.36 3.81
CA GLN A 70 5.21 5.60 4.46
C GLN A 70 4.16 6.71 4.25
N GLU A 71 3.69 6.88 3.03
CA GLU A 71 2.68 7.89 2.69
C GLU A 71 1.33 7.59 3.36
N GLU A 72 0.90 6.32 3.37
CA GLU A 72 -0.29 5.88 4.09
C GLU A 72 -0.21 6.21 5.58
N GLY A 73 0.93 5.95 6.22
CA GLY A 73 1.17 6.31 7.61
C GLY A 73 1.07 7.81 7.86
N ALA A 74 1.68 8.62 6.99
CA ALA A 74 1.62 10.08 7.11
C ALA A 74 0.19 10.63 6.96
N ILE A 75 -0.58 10.11 5.99
CA ILE A 75 -2.00 10.48 5.82
C ILE A 75 -2.82 10.09 7.05
N TYR A 76 -2.61 8.86 7.54
CA TYR A 76 -3.32 8.35 8.72
C TYR A 76 -3.08 9.21 9.96
N GLU A 77 -1.82 9.56 10.25
CA GLU A 77 -1.47 10.41 11.40
C GLU A 77 -2.02 11.83 11.25
N ALA A 78 -1.87 12.45 10.09
CA ALA A 78 -2.40 13.79 9.82
C ALA A 78 -3.93 13.84 9.95
N ALA A 79 -4.64 12.85 9.38
CA ALA A 79 -6.09 12.76 9.48
C ALA A 79 -6.56 12.47 10.91
N SER A 80 -5.86 11.59 11.65
CA SER A 80 -6.16 11.33 13.06
C SER A 80 -6.02 12.60 13.91
N ALA A 81 -4.95 13.36 13.72
CA ALA A 81 -4.74 14.61 14.42
C ALA A 81 -5.85 15.65 14.12
N ALA A 82 -6.27 15.76 12.86
CA ALA A 82 -7.37 16.64 12.46
C ALA A 82 -8.72 16.21 13.08
N ILE A 83 -9.01 14.92 13.12
CA ILE A 83 -10.23 14.37 13.73
C ILE A 83 -10.30 14.73 15.22
N GLU A 84 -9.17 14.61 15.91
CA GLU A 84 -9.09 14.92 17.35
C GLU A 84 -9.12 16.43 17.62
N ALA A 85 -8.45 17.23 16.81
CA ALA A 85 -8.40 18.69 16.95
C ALA A 85 -9.78 19.36 16.71
N ASP A 86 -10.55 18.85 15.76
CA ASP A 86 -11.87 19.40 15.38
C ASP A 86 -13.04 18.71 16.09
N ASP A 87 -12.75 17.82 17.07
CA ASP A 87 -13.74 17.07 17.86
C ASP A 87 -14.77 16.32 17.00
N LEU A 88 -14.27 15.64 15.94
CA LEU A 88 -15.12 14.95 14.98
C LEU A 88 -15.52 13.53 15.42
N THR A 89 -15.01 13.05 16.54
CA THR A 89 -15.24 11.68 17.05
C THR A 89 -16.71 11.38 17.34
N ASP A 90 -17.50 12.40 17.73
CA ASP A 90 -18.92 12.28 18.02
C ASP A 90 -19.82 12.48 16.78
N LYS A 91 -19.25 12.83 15.64
CA LYS A 91 -20.02 13.01 14.40
C LYS A 91 -20.42 11.65 13.79
N ARG A 92 -21.53 11.63 13.06
CA ARG A 92 -22.04 10.42 12.40
C ARG A 92 -21.16 9.94 11.25
N GLY A 93 -20.38 10.81 10.66
CA GLY A 93 -19.40 10.54 9.61
C GLY A 93 -18.31 11.59 9.65
N ILE A 94 -17.14 11.24 9.17
CA ILE A 94 -15.94 12.08 9.15
C ILE A 94 -15.59 12.36 7.69
N VAL A 95 -15.45 13.63 7.32
CA VAL A 95 -15.01 14.07 6.00
C VAL A 95 -13.84 15.02 6.18
N LEU A 96 -12.70 14.67 5.62
CA LEU A 96 -11.50 15.50 5.61
C LEU A 96 -10.97 15.64 4.19
N LYS A 97 -10.18 16.67 3.95
CA LYS A 97 -9.47 16.86 2.68
C LYS A 97 -8.11 17.47 2.91
N HIS A 98 -7.17 17.12 2.06
CA HIS A 98 -5.87 17.78 1.99
C HIS A 98 -5.35 17.71 0.55
N ALA A 99 -4.76 18.81 0.06
CA ALA A 99 -4.34 18.91 -1.34
C ALA A 99 -3.21 17.93 -1.70
N ASP A 100 -2.35 17.61 -0.74
CA ASP A 100 -1.17 16.77 -0.95
C ASP A 100 -1.44 15.28 -0.69
N TRP A 101 -2.65 14.88 -0.33
CA TRP A 101 -2.96 13.47 -0.14
C TRP A 101 -3.11 12.75 -1.48
N ASN A 102 -2.33 11.69 -1.65
CA ASN A 102 -2.32 10.89 -2.86
C ASN A 102 -3.63 10.11 -3.04
N PRO A 103 -4.38 10.33 -4.14
CA PRO A 103 -5.64 9.62 -4.40
C PRO A 103 -5.52 8.09 -4.45
N GLY A 104 -4.34 7.56 -4.83
CA GLY A 104 -4.08 6.11 -4.84
C GLY A 104 -3.90 5.50 -3.46
N VAL A 105 -3.67 6.32 -2.42
CA VAL A 105 -3.33 5.88 -1.06
C VAL A 105 -4.40 6.26 -0.03
N VAL A 106 -5.06 7.40 -0.20
CA VAL A 106 -6.00 7.95 0.80
C VAL A 106 -7.10 6.95 1.21
N GLY A 107 -7.61 6.13 0.28
CA GLY A 107 -8.63 5.14 0.57
C GLY A 107 -8.18 4.05 1.56
N ILE A 108 -6.89 3.74 1.62
CA ILE A 108 -6.34 2.79 2.59
C ILE A 108 -6.35 3.42 3.99
N ALA A 109 -5.90 4.67 4.11
CA ALA A 109 -5.92 5.41 5.36
C ALA A 109 -7.36 5.63 5.86
N ALA A 110 -8.29 5.98 4.96
CA ALA A 110 -9.71 6.13 5.29
C ALA A 110 -10.31 4.85 5.88
N SER A 111 -10.00 3.68 5.31
CA SER A 111 -10.47 2.39 5.83
C SER A 111 -9.97 2.12 7.25
N LYS A 112 -8.70 2.39 7.53
CA LYS A 112 -8.13 2.24 8.88
C LYS A 112 -8.74 3.20 9.90
N LEU A 113 -9.00 4.44 9.48
CA LEU A 113 -9.68 5.43 10.33
C LEU A 113 -11.13 5.01 10.61
N ALA A 114 -11.83 4.49 9.60
CA ALA A 114 -13.19 3.99 9.79
C ALA A 114 -13.25 2.83 10.79
N GLU A 115 -12.27 1.92 10.76
CA GLU A 115 -12.14 0.85 11.75
C GLU A 115 -11.82 1.39 13.15
N ARG A 116 -10.92 2.39 13.26
CA ARG A 116 -10.53 2.99 14.54
C ARG A 116 -11.68 3.72 15.22
N TYR A 117 -12.40 4.55 14.46
CA TYR A 117 -13.43 5.44 15.01
C TYR A 117 -14.86 4.87 14.92
N TYR A 118 -15.05 3.70 14.30
CA TYR A 118 -16.36 3.09 14.05
C TYR A 118 -17.35 4.05 13.39
N ARG A 119 -16.88 4.83 12.40
CA ARG A 119 -17.62 5.83 11.63
C ARG A 119 -17.27 5.73 10.15
N PRO A 120 -18.19 6.07 9.24
CA PRO A 120 -17.85 6.32 7.85
C PRO A 120 -16.80 7.45 7.76
N VAL A 121 -15.72 7.21 7.02
CA VAL A 121 -14.64 8.18 6.81
C VAL A 121 -14.43 8.37 5.30
N VAL A 122 -14.41 9.63 4.88
CA VAL A 122 -14.07 10.06 3.53
C VAL A 122 -12.88 11.03 3.63
N LEU A 123 -11.83 10.73 2.88
CA LEU A 123 -10.64 11.57 2.78
C LEU A 123 -10.50 12.11 1.36
#